data_f2f3873b9a83e86111172a8ca18d3017
#
_entry.id   f2f3873b9a83e86111172a8ca18d3017
#
_cell.length_a   1.000
_cell.length_b   1.000
_cell.length_c   1.000
_cell.angle_alpha   90.00
_cell.angle_beta   90.00
_cell.angle_gamma   90.00
#
_symmetry.space_group_name_H-M   'P 1'
#
loop_
_entity.id
_entity.type
_entity.pdbx_description
1 polymer ?
#
loop_
_entity_poly.entity_id
_entity_poly.type
_entity_poly.pdbx_seq_one_letter_code
_entity_poly.pdbx_strand_id
1 'polypeptide(L)'
;MATRIRPEERSTSTGQNADMERSIAISAERVGSVGLYSSMVTTAPGAKTRIHHHGKCETSIWIVSGEARYTFGPTGLEETFDAGPGDFVYIAAGEVHVEENASDSEPLVVVISRNCPGSVVHYLDEE
;
A
#
# COMPACT_ATOMS: atom_id res chain seq x y z
N MET A 1 18.75 -6.58 17.10
CA MET A 1 19.85 -6.71 16.13
C MET A 1 19.42 -6.17 14.78
N ALA A 2 20.24 -5.34 14.15
CA ALA A 2 19.88 -4.76 12.85
C ALA A 2 19.93 -5.85 11.76
N THR A 3 19.01 -5.76 10.81
CA THR A 3 18.89 -6.72 9.72
C THR A 3 18.74 -5.96 8.40
N ARG A 4 19.46 -6.38 7.38
CA ARG A 4 19.34 -5.82 6.04
C ARG A 4 18.55 -6.78 5.16
N ILE A 5 17.54 -6.26 4.47
CA ILE A 5 16.77 -7.03 3.50
C ILE A 5 17.10 -6.50 2.11
N ARG A 6 17.75 -7.32 1.30
CA ARG A 6 18.09 -6.97 -0.08
C ARG A 6 16.88 -7.15 -0.98
N PRO A 7 16.86 -6.50 -2.15
CA PRO A 7 15.70 -6.61 -3.07
C PRO A 7 15.31 -8.06 -3.38
N GLU A 8 16.29 -8.93 -3.62
CA GLU A 8 16.01 -10.32 -3.98
C GLU A 8 15.55 -11.16 -2.80
N GLU A 9 15.65 -10.64 -1.58
CA GLU A 9 15.24 -11.37 -0.36
C GLU A 9 13.82 -11.07 0.06
N ARG A 10 13.13 -10.14 -0.62
CA ARG A 10 11.77 -9.77 -0.27
C ARG A 10 10.79 -10.87 -0.64
N SER A 11 9.73 -11.00 0.13
CA SER A 11 8.68 -11.99 -0.13
C SER A 11 7.66 -11.39 -1.10
N THR A 12 7.50 -12.01 -2.26
CA THR A 12 6.63 -11.50 -3.32
C THR A 12 5.26 -12.16 -3.28
N SER A 13 4.21 -11.35 -3.47
CA SER A 13 2.84 -11.85 -3.59
C SER A 13 2.03 -10.90 -4.47
N THR A 14 0.86 -11.35 -4.95
CA THR A 14 -0.04 -10.51 -5.73
C THR A 14 -0.86 -9.56 -4.85
N GLY A 15 -0.79 -9.72 -3.52
CA GLY A 15 -1.48 -8.83 -2.61
C GLY A 15 -2.99 -8.83 -2.81
N GLN A 16 -3.57 -7.63 -2.99
CA GLN A 16 -5.02 -7.45 -3.05
C GLN A 16 -5.65 -7.91 -4.35
N ASN A 17 -4.92 -7.89 -5.46
CA ASN A 17 -5.40 -8.36 -6.74
C ASN A 17 -4.23 -8.67 -7.67
N ALA A 18 -4.54 -9.29 -8.83
CA ALA A 18 -3.51 -9.78 -9.75
C ALA A 18 -2.72 -8.66 -10.43
N ASP A 19 -3.26 -7.43 -10.43
CA ASP A 19 -2.60 -6.28 -11.07
C ASP A 19 -1.68 -5.53 -10.11
N MET A 20 -1.53 -6.02 -8.88
CA MET A 20 -0.71 -5.40 -7.85
C MET A 20 0.27 -6.42 -7.29
N GLU A 21 1.54 -6.22 -7.54
CA GLU A 21 2.60 -7.07 -6.98
C GLU A 21 3.13 -6.45 -5.71
N ARG A 22 3.10 -7.22 -4.63
CA ARG A 22 3.61 -6.79 -3.34
C ARG A 22 4.93 -7.50 -3.06
N SER A 23 5.93 -6.75 -2.59
CA SER A 23 7.25 -7.25 -2.28
C SER A 23 7.56 -6.87 -0.84
N ILE A 24 7.39 -7.82 0.09
CA ILE A 24 7.45 -7.56 1.53
C ILE A 24 8.88 -7.67 2.03
N ALA A 25 9.36 -6.63 2.69
CA ALA A 25 10.70 -6.59 3.26
C ALA A 25 10.69 -6.80 4.78
N ILE A 26 9.82 -6.06 5.49
CA ILE A 26 9.80 -6.06 6.96
C ILE A 26 8.41 -6.45 7.43
N SER A 27 8.33 -7.49 8.26
CA SER A 27 7.11 -7.94 8.90
C SER A 27 7.50 -8.85 10.07
N ALA A 28 6.53 -9.18 10.92
CA ALA A 28 6.77 -10.10 12.02
C ALA A 28 7.26 -11.45 11.52
N GLU A 29 6.68 -11.94 10.45
CA GLU A 29 7.04 -13.23 9.87
C GLU A 29 8.48 -13.25 9.36
N ARG A 30 8.94 -12.17 8.77
CA ARG A 30 10.25 -12.13 8.12
C ARG A 30 11.39 -11.77 9.07
N VAL A 31 11.17 -10.81 9.97
CA VAL A 31 12.24 -10.29 10.83
C VAL A 31 11.89 -10.24 12.30
N GLY A 32 10.69 -10.71 12.67
CA GLY A 32 10.25 -10.67 14.06
C GLY A 32 9.88 -9.29 14.55
N SER A 33 9.48 -8.39 13.66
CA SER A 33 9.06 -7.04 14.07
C SER A 33 7.82 -7.10 14.94
N VAL A 34 7.72 -6.19 15.91
CA VAL A 34 6.57 -6.14 16.82
C VAL A 34 5.53 -5.13 16.38
N GLY A 35 5.91 -4.13 15.61
CA GLY A 35 4.97 -3.08 15.22
C GLY A 35 5.23 -2.47 13.87
N LEU A 36 6.13 -3.04 13.07
CA LEU A 36 6.46 -2.46 11.76
C LEU A 36 6.22 -3.43 10.62
N TYR A 37 5.71 -2.87 9.53
CA TYR A 37 5.54 -3.56 8.26
C TYR A 37 5.99 -2.62 7.15
N SER A 38 6.84 -3.10 6.25
CA SER A 38 7.28 -2.32 5.08
C SER A 38 7.33 -3.21 3.85
N SER A 39 6.79 -2.69 2.76
CA SER A 39 6.76 -3.39 1.48
C SER A 39 6.85 -2.39 0.33
N MET A 40 7.20 -2.91 -0.84
CA MET A 40 7.02 -2.17 -2.09
C MET A 40 5.84 -2.77 -2.83
N VAL A 41 5.05 -1.92 -3.47
CA VAL A 41 3.92 -2.36 -4.27
C VAL A 41 4.05 -1.77 -5.66
N THR A 42 3.90 -2.61 -6.68
CA THR A 42 3.86 -2.19 -8.07
C THR A 42 2.45 -2.45 -8.60
N THR A 43 1.81 -1.39 -9.07
CA THR A 43 0.43 -1.44 -9.57
C THR A 43 0.45 -1.23 -11.08
N ALA A 44 -0.18 -2.13 -11.82
CA ALA A 44 -0.27 -2.05 -13.29
C ALA A 44 -1.03 -0.80 -13.71
N PRO A 45 -0.76 -0.29 -14.95
CA PRO A 45 -1.48 0.89 -15.44
C PRO A 45 -2.99 0.71 -15.37
N GLY A 46 -3.68 1.75 -14.87
CA GLY A 46 -5.13 1.77 -14.78
C GLY A 46 -5.74 0.90 -13.69
N ALA A 47 -4.94 0.11 -12.98
CA ALA A 47 -5.46 -0.77 -11.92
C ALA A 47 -5.73 0.01 -10.64
N LYS A 48 -6.62 -0.50 -9.83
CA LYS A 48 -6.97 0.11 -8.55
C LYS A 48 -7.36 -0.96 -7.52
N THR A 49 -7.26 -0.59 -6.25
CA THR A 49 -7.72 -1.45 -5.17
C THR A 49 -9.24 -1.41 -5.06
N ARG A 50 -9.79 -2.40 -4.36
CA ARG A 50 -11.16 -2.34 -3.88
C ARG A 50 -11.21 -1.35 -2.71
N ILE A 51 -12.42 -0.89 -2.37
CA ILE A 51 -12.61 0.02 -1.23
C ILE A 51 -12.27 -0.73 0.05
N HIS A 52 -11.36 -0.18 0.86
CA HIS A 52 -10.86 -0.89 2.03
C HIS A 52 -10.30 0.06 3.09
N HIS A 53 -10.00 -0.50 4.26
CA HIS A 53 -9.23 0.17 5.29
C HIS A 53 -8.28 -0.84 5.94
N HIS A 54 -7.38 -0.35 6.79
CA HIS A 54 -6.36 -1.18 7.44
C HIS A 54 -6.56 -1.28 8.96
N GLY A 55 -7.80 -1.18 9.41
CA GLY A 55 -8.11 -1.32 10.83
C GLY A 55 -7.42 -0.25 11.67
N LYS A 56 -6.69 -0.68 12.68
CA LYS A 56 -6.01 0.23 13.60
C LYS A 56 -4.67 0.73 13.09
N CYS A 57 -4.23 0.26 11.92
CA CYS A 57 -2.91 0.60 11.38
C CYS A 57 -2.94 1.95 10.70
N GLU A 58 -1.93 2.76 10.97
CA GLU A 58 -1.63 3.94 10.18
C GLU A 58 -0.70 3.52 9.06
N THR A 59 -0.80 4.20 7.92
CA THR A 59 0.00 3.87 6.74
C THR A 59 0.72 5.12 6.23
N SER A 60 2.00 4.97 5.94
CA SER A 60 2.80 5.95 5.22
C SER A 60 3.13 5.35 3.85
N ILE A 61 2.90 6.13 2.80
CA ILE A 61 3.18 5.69 1.43
C ILE A 61 4.12 6.71 0.81
N TRP A 62 5.22 6.23 0.24
CA TRP A 62 6.15 7.08 -0.50
C TRP A 62 6.11 6.66 -1.97
N ILE A 63 5.86 7.64 -2.86
CA ILE A 63 5.79 7.37 -4.30
C ILE A 63 7.20 7.32 -4.86
N VAL A 64 7.60 6.16 -5.38
CA VAL A 64 8.89 5.98 -6.03
C VAL A 64 8.82 6.49 -7.47
N SER A 65 7.81 6.03 -8.21
CA SER A 65 7.64 6.40 -9.63
C SER A 65 6.19 6.18 -10.02
N GLY A 66 5.75 6.89 -11.06
CA GLY A 66 4.39 6.82 -11.55
C GLY A 66 3.47 7.87 -10.94
N GLU A 67 2.18 7.74 -11.22
CA GLU A 67 1.15 8.68 -10.78
C GLU A 67 0.07 7.92 -10.02
N ALA A 68 -0.15 8.28 -8.77
CA ALA A 68 -1.16 7.66 -7.92
C ALA A 68 -2.36 8.56 -7.76
N ARG A 69 -3.53 7.97 -7.58
CA ARG A 69 -4.74 8.68 -7.18
C ARG A 69 -5.34 7.99 -5.97
N TYR A 70 -5.62 8.78 -4.94
CA TYR A 70 -6.23 8.29 -3.71
C TYR A 70 -7.59 8.90 -3.56
N THR A 71 -8.60 8.05 -3.37
CA THR A 71 -9.98 8.47 -3.12
C THR A 71 -10.35 8.00 -1.73
N PHE A 72 -10.94 8.86 -0.92
CA PHE A 72 -11.13 8.59 0.50
C PHE A 72 -12.35 9.33 1.05
N GLY A 73 -12.59 9.18 2.34
CA GLY A 73 -13.73 9.76 3.04
C GLY A 73 -14.55 8.66 3.71
N PRO A 74 -15.69 9.01 4.31
CA PRO A 74 -16.50 8.03 5.07
C PRO A 74 -16.90 6.77 4.30
N THR A 75 -17.19 6.92 2.99
CA THR A 75 -17.48 5.75 2.13
C THR A 75 -16.32 5.40 1.21
N GLY A 76 -15.23 6.18 1.25
CA GLY A 76 -14.07 5.99 0.39
C GLY A 76 -14.19 6.65 -0.98
N LEU A 77 -15.21 7.48 -1.20
CA LEU A 77 -15.48 8.05 -2.53
C LEU A 77 -15.70 9.55 -2.52
N GLU A 78 -15.60 10.24 -1.37
CA GLU A 78 -15.97 11.65 -1.24
C GLU A 78 -14.92 12.63 -1.73
N GLU A 79 -13.64 12.31 -1.49
CA GLU A 79 -12.55 13.23 -1.80
C GLU A 79 -11.45 12.48 -2.55
N THR A 80 -10.69 13.20 -3.36
CA THR A 80 -9.60 12.61 -4.13
C THR A 80 -8.43 13.58 -4.24
N PHE A 81 -7.22 13.03 -4.33
CA PHE A 81 -6.04 13.78 -4.73
C PHE A 81 -5.10 12.87 -5.51
N ASP A 82 -4.22 13.49 -6.29
CA ASP A 82 -3.16 12.78 -7.01
C ASP A 82 -1.82 13.00 -6.31
N ALA A 83 -0.93 12.02 -6.42
CA ALA A 83 0.41 12.09 -5.86
C ALA A 83 1.40 11.52 -6.87
N GLY A 84 2.59 12.13 -6.93
CA GLY A 84 3.63 11.76 -7.86
C GLY A 84 4.95 11.46 -7.16
N PRO A 85 6.03 11.19 -7.94
CA PRO A 85 7.32 10.77 -7.38
C PRO A 85 7.84 11.73 -6.32
N GLY A 86 8.23 11.17 -5.19
CA GLY A 86 8.75 11.92 -4.05
C GLY A 86 7.69 12.34 -3.04
N ASP A 87 6.41 12.26 -3.38
CA ASP A 87 5.35 12.61 -2.44
C ASP A 87 5.19 11.54 -1.38
N PHE A 88 4.82 11.97 -0.17
CA PHE A 88 4.38 11.08 0.90
C PHE A 88 2.87 11.20 1.04
N VAL A 89 2.21 10.08 1.27
CA VAL A 89 0.78 10.02 1.53
C VAL A 89 0.55 9.36 2.88
N TYR A 90 -0.29 9.97 3.70
CA TYR A 90 -0.66 9.43 5.00
C TYR A 90 -2.10 8.94 4.97
N ILE A 91 -2.30 7.69 5.40
CA ILE A 91 -3.64 7.11 5.55
C ILE A 91 -3.84 6.84 7.04
N ALA A 92 -4.85 7.49 7.61
CA ALA A 92 -5.15 7.37 9.04
C ALA A 92 -5.71 5.98 9.38
N ALA A 93 -5.63 5.61 10.66
CA ALA A 93 -6.25 4.38 11.13
C ALA A 93 -7.74 4.38 10.78
N GLY A 94 -8.22 3.26 10.23
CA GLY A 94 -9.63 3.11 9.87
C GLY A 94 -10.10 3.88 8.65
N GLU A 95 -9.22 4.64 8.01
CA GLU A 95 -9.62 5.48 6.89
C GLU A 95 -9.94 4.64 5.65
N VAL A 96 -11.18 4.75 5.20
CA VAL A 96 -11.68 4.03 4.02
C VAL A 96 -11.15 4.71 2.78
N HIS A 97 -10.54 3.95 1.88
CA HIS A 97 -9.91 4.55 0.70
C HIS A 97 -9.76 3.56 -0.46
N VAL A 98 -9.44 4.13 -1.61
CA VAL A 98 -9.07 3.41 -2.84
C VAL A 98 -7.76 4.00 -3.32
N GLU A 99 -6.81 3.14 -3.66
CA GLU A 99 -5.56 3.55 -4.33
C GLU A 99 -5.61 3.11 -5.77
N GLU A 100 -5.24 4.02 -6.67
CA GLU A 100 -5.35 3.79 -8.09
C GLU A 100 -4.09 4.26 -8.81
N ASN A 101 -3.65 3.51 -9.83
CA ASN A 101 -2.66 4.02 -10.77
C ASN A 101 -3.39 4.91 -11.76
N ALA A 102 -3.11 6.22 -11.70
CA ALA A 102 -3.79 7.22 -12.52
C ALA A 102 -3.27 7.23 -13.96
N SER A 103 -2.17 6.55 -14.25
CA SER A 103 -1.62 6.44 -15.60
C SER A 103 -2.19 5.20 -16.30
N ASP A 104 -2.43 5.31 -17.60
CA ASP A 104 -2.85 4.17 -18.42
C ASP A 104 -1.68 3.55 -19.17
N SER A 105 -0.45 4.02 -18.95
CA SER A 105 0.73 3.55 -19.69
C SER A 105 1.91 3.15 -18.81
N GLU A 106 2.05 3.73 -17.60
CA GLU A 106 3.22 3.52 -16.75
C GLU A 106 2.84 2.83 -15.44
N PRO A 107 3.70 1.95 -14.90
CA PRO A 107 3.44 1.34 -13.59
C PRO A 107 3.58 2.37 -12.47
N LEU A 108 2.88 2.12 -11.38
CA LEU A 108 2.99 2.89 -10.15
C LEU A 108 3.79 2.05 -9.16
N VAL A 109 4.89 2.61 -8.63
CA VAL A 109 5.72 1.94 -7.64
C VAL A 109 5.72 2.78 -6.37
N VAL A 110 5.35 2.17 -5.25
CA VAL A 110 5.29 2.85 -3.96
C VAL A 110 5.96 2.01 -2.87
N VAL A 111 6.43 2.70 -1.83
CA VAL A 111 6.90 2.06 -0.60
C VAL A 111 5.83 2.29 0.46
N ILE A 112 5.35 1.21 1.05
CA ILE A 112 4.32 1.26 2.08
C ILE A 112 4.93 0.88 3.42
N SER A 113 4.64 1.67 4.45
CA SER A 113 5.06 1.40 5.81
C SER A 113 3.84 1.52 6.73
N ARG A 114 3.66 0.54 7.62
CA ARG A 114 2.54 0.53 8.57
C ARG A 114 3.04 0.23 9.97
N ASN A 115 2.30 0.72 10.96
CA ASN A 115 2.61 0.45 12.36
C ASN A 115 1.92 -0.81 12.89
N CYS A 116 1.78 -1.81 12.03
CA CYS A 116 1.33 -3.16 12.36
C CYS A 116 2.35 -4.15 11.81
N PRO A 117 2.54 -5.30 12.49
CA PRO A 117 3.61 -6.22 12.10
C PRO A 117 3.31 -7.08 10.86
N GLY A 118 2.14 -6.92 10.27
CA GLY A 118 1.73 -7.68 9.08
C GLY A 118 0.75 -6.90 8.23
N SER A 119 0.25 -7.55 7.20
CA SER A 119 -0.73 -6.95 6.31
C SER A 119 -2.13 -7.09 6.90
N VAL A 120 -2.84 -5.96 7.03
CA VAL A 120 -4.21 -5.92 7.53
C VAL A 120 -5.07 -5.18 6.51
N VAL A 121 -6.04 -5.87 5.93
CA VAL A 121 -6.93 -5.28 4.90
C VAL A 121 -8.37 -5.72 5.19
N HIS A 122 -9.27 -4.74 5.28
CA HIS A 122 -10.70 -4.98 5.46
C HIS A 122 -11.47 -4.33 4.30
N TYR A 123 -12.14 -5.14 3.50
CA TYR A 123 -12.87 -4.66 2.32
C TYR A 123 -14.31 -4.33 2.70
N LEU A 124 -14.79 -3.18 2.23
CA LEU A 124 -16.15 -2.72 2.51
C LEU A 124 -17.19 -3.35 1.58
N ASP A 125 -16.78 -3.76 0.39
CA ASP A 125 -17.69 -4.36 -0.59
C ASP A 125 -17.79 -5.89 -0.42
N GLU A 126 -17.27 -6.41 0.68
CA GLU A 126 -17.28 -7.82 1.01
C GLU A 126 -18.29 -8.06 2.14
N GLU A 127 -19.21 -8.99 1.96
CA GLU A 127 -20.24 -9.32 2.94
C GLU A 127 -19.90 -10.62 3.66
#